data_d34eadeebe21ee8d23a1aa3ed3503518
#
_entry.id   d34eadeebe21ee8d23a1aa3ed3503518
#
_cell.length_a   1.000
_cell.length_b   1.000
_cell.length_c   1.000
_cell.angle_alpha   90.00
_cell.angle_beta   90.00
_cell.angle_gamma   90.00
#
_symmetry.space_group_name_H-M   'P 1'
#
loop_
_entity.id
_entity.type
_entity.pdbx_description
1 polymer ?
#
loop_
_entity_poly.entity_id
_entity_poly.type
_entity_poly.pdbx_seq_one_letter_code
_entity_poly.pdbx_strand_id
1 'polypeptide(L)'
;VGSEMCIRDRYIKMALEEDINSEDISTNAVMPEYKKGEVTLLAKQDGIIAGLQVFKRVFTILDPNTEVIFAEKDGNQIKDGDAVTNGQVLATVVGDIRVLLSGERTALNYLQRMSGIATYTNNVAALLKGTNTKLLDTRKTTPCMRIFEKYAVRAGGGNNHRYNLSDAVMLKDNHIDAAGGVAKAIQMAREYASFVCKIEVETENLDMVREAVEAGADIIMLDNMSPELMAEAIKIIDGRAKTECSGNITKENIETITKLGVDYVSSGALTHSAPILDISLKHLHPID
;
A
#
# COMPACT_ATOMS: atom_id res chain seq x y z
N VAL A 1 -15.83 -5.14 8.98
CA VAL A 1 -14.78 -6.10 9.43
C VAL A 1 -14.96 -7.46 8.75
N GLY A 2 -16.18 -8.03 8.68
CA GLY A 2 -16.42 -9.35 8.05
C GLY A 2 -16.19 -9.38 6.54
N SER A 3 -16.57 -8.35 5.79
CA SER A 3 -16.42 -8.32 4.34
C SER A 3 -14.95 -8.18 3.88
N GLU A 4 -14.13 -7.42 4.58
CA GLU A 4 -12.71 -7.29 4.24
C GLU A 4 -11.93 -8.58 4.48
N MET A 5 -12.22 -9.33 5.57
CA MET A 5 -11.60 -10.64 5.81
C MET A 5 -11.98 -11.63 4.72
N CYS A 6 -13.26 -11.67 4.30
CA CYS A 6 -13.69 -12.54 3.20
C CYS A 6 -12.98 -12.21 1.86
N ILE A 7 -12.77 -10.93 1.57
CA ILE A 7 -12.08 -10.50 0.34
C ILE A 7 -10.60 -10.91 0.39
N ARG A 8 -9.91 -10.67 1.51
CA ARG A 8 -8.51 -11.06 1.70
C ARG A 8 -8.34 -12.57 1.57
N ASP A 9 -9.18 -13.35 2.24
CA ASP A 9 -9.15 -14.82 2.17
C ASP A 9 -9.34 -15.33 0.73
N ARG A 10 -10.22 -14.68 -0.05
CA ARG A 10 -10.42 -15.04 -1.45
C ARG A 10 -9.14 -14.88 -2.27
N TYR A 11 -8.44 -13.75 -2.13
CA TYR A 11 -7.18 -13.52 -2.85
C TYR A 11 -6.06 -14.46 -2.39
N ILE A 12 -5.97 -14.74 -1.08
CA ILE A 12 -4.99 -15.68 -0.55
C ILE A 12 -5.25 -17.10 -1.08
N LYS A 13 -6.52 -17.54 -1.12
CA LYS A 13 -6.90 -18.85 -1.68
C LYS A 13 -6.52 -18.94 -3.16
N MET A 14 -6.81 -17.91 -3.95
CA MET A 14 -6.43 -17.88 -5.37
C MET A 14 -4.90 -17.97 -5.56
N ALA A 15 -4.12 -17.28 -4.71
CA ALA A 15 -2.67 -17.37 -4.75
C ALA A 15 -2.14 -18.76 -4.35
N LEU A 16 -2.77 -19.42 -3.38
CA LEU A 16 -2.45 -20.79 -3.00
C LEU A 16 -2.83 -21.78 -4.10
N GLU A 17 -3.98 -21.61 -4.76
CA GLU A 17 -4.41 -22.44 -5.90
C GLU A 17 -3.49 -22.27 -7.11
N GLU A 18 -2.92 -21.06 -7.33
CA GLU A 18 -1.91 -20.82 -8.37
C GLU A 18 -0.62 -21.60 -8.10
N ASP A 19 -0.16 -21.63 -6.85
CA ASP A 19 1.10 -22.27 -6.45
C ASP A 19 0.95 -23.79 -6.22
N ILE A 20 -0.19 -24.24 -5.71
CA ILE A 20 -0.49 -25.65 -5.41
C ILE A 20 -1.71 -26.07 -6.22
N ASN A 21 -1.50 -26.39 -7.50
CA ASN A 21 -2.59 -26.79 -8.40
C ASN A 21 -3.17 -28.18 -8.03
N SER A 22 -2.31 -29.20 -7.97
CA SER A 22 -2.69 -30.59 -7.66
C SER A 22 -1.95 -31.14 -6.46
N GLU A 23 -0.65 -30.93 -6.37
CA GLU A 23 0.20 -31.38 -5.28
C GLU A 23 1.52 -30.60 -5.22
N ASP A 24 2.17 -30.63 -4.06
CA ASP A 24 3.58 -30.26 -3.90
C ASP A 24 4.43 -31.52 -4.01
N ILE A 25 4.97 -31.76 -5.20
CA ILE A 25 5.72 -32.98 -5.53
C ILE A 25 6.94 -33.15 -4.61
N SER A 26 7.68 -32.04 -4.36
CA SER A 26 8.88 -32.07 -3.53
C SER A 26 8.55 -32.41 -2.09
N THR A 27 7.56 -31.77 -1.53
CA THR A 27 7.11 -32.02 -0.17
C THR A 27 6.58 -33.45 -0.02
N ASN A 28 5.72 -33.91 -0.94
CA ASN A 28 5.17 -35.27 -0.89
C ASN A 28 6.27 -36.35 -1.02
N ALA A 29 7.32 -36.08 -1.80
CA ALA A 29 8.44 -37.01 -1.96
C ALA A 29 9.25 -37.22 -0.68
N VAL A 30 9.43 -36.16 0.13
CA VAL A 30 10.29 -36.20 1.32
C VAL A 30 9.52 -36.33 2.63
N MET A 31 8.23 -35.96 2.63
CA MET A 31 7.32 -36.00 3.77
C MET A 31 6.01 -36.70 3.38
N PRO A 32 5.99 -38.04 3.20
CA PRO A 32 4.80 -38.78 2.78
C PRO A 32 3.74 -38.85 3.88
N GLU A 33 4.11 -38.66 5.15
CA GLU A 33 3.22 -38.71 6.29
C GLU A 33 3.28 -37.44 7.12
N TYR A 34 2.25 -37.24 7.96
CA TYR A 34 2.20 -36.15 8.94
C TYR A 34 3.42 -36.20 9.86
N LYS A 35 4.07 -35.07 10.02
CA LYS A 35 5.10 -34.87 11.03
C LYS A 35 5.06 -33.44 11.53
N LYS A 36 4.91 -33.27 12.84
CA LYS A 36 4.94 -31.94 13.44
C LYS A 36 6.35 -31.36 13.38
N GLY A 37 6.44 -30.09 13.08
CA GLY A 37 7.70 -29.38 13.05
C GLY A 37 7.53 -27.89 13.31
N GLU A 38 8.65 -27.20 13.39
CA GLU A 38 8.69 -25.77 13.51
C GLU A 38 9.72 -25.13 12.56
N VAL A 39 9.46 -23.90 12.16
CA VAL A 39 10.31 -23.09 11.30
C VAL A 39 10.34 -21.65 11.78
N THR A 40 11.51 -20.99 11.69
CA THR A 40 11.71 -19.63 12.18
C THR A 40 11.62 -18.61 11.04
N LEU A 41 10.82 -17.57 11.21
CA LEU A 41 10.74 -16.41 10.32
C LEU A 41 11.77 -15.37 10.73
N LEU A 42 12.64 -14.98 9.79
CA LEU A 42 13.77 -14.08 10.01
C LEU A 42 13.75 -12.91 9.03
N ALA A 43 13.96 -11.69 9.54
CA ALA A 43 14.32 -10.55 8.71
C ALA A 43 15.75 -10.72 8.20
N LYS A 44 15.97 -10.51 6.90
CA LYS A 44 17.29 -10.54 6.25
C LYS A 44 17.77 -9.15 5.85
N GLN A 45 16.98 -8.14 6.16
CA GLN A 45 17.21 -6.74 5.84
C GLN A 45 16.53 -5.86 6.88
N ASP A 46 17.08 -4.68 7.13
CA ASP A 46 16.42 -3.64 7.95
C ASP A 46 15.23 -3.04 7.20
N GLY A 47 14.12 -2.81 7.89
CA GLY A 47 12.94 -2.23 7.29
C GLY A 47 11.76 -2.11 8.23
N ILE A 48 10.58 -1.91 7.65
CA ILE A 48 9.29 -1.87 8.36
C ILE A 48 8.50 -3.12 8.00
N ILE A 49 8.10 -3.88 9.01
CA ILE A 49 7.28 -5.08 8.79
C ILE A 49 5.83 -4.71 8.51
N ALA A 50 5.21 -5.39 7.55
CA ALA A 50 3.77 -5.28 7.26
C ALA A 50 3.24 -6.57 6.63
N GLY A 51 2.06 -7.01 7.07
CA GLY A 51 1.40 -8.20 6.55
C GLY A 51 1.53 -9.44 7.42
N LEU A 52 1.86 -9.29 8.70
CA LEU A 52 2.00 -10.42 9.65
C LEU A 52 0.73 -11.27 9.72
N GLN A 53 -0.45 -10.65 9.75
CA GLN A 53 -1.71 -11.39 9.78
C GLN A 53 -2.04 -12.06 8.44
N VAL A 54 -1.59 -11.52 7.33
CA VAL A 54 -1.71 -12.15 6.01
C VAL A 54 -0.79 -13.37 5.93
N PHE A 55 0.46 -13.24 6.37
CA PHE A 55 1.41 -14.34 6.51
C PHE A 55 0.82 -15.50 7.33
N LYS A 56 0.31 -15.20 8.54
CA LYS A 56 -0.38 -16.19 9.38
C LYS A 56 -1.56 -16.85 8.67
N ARG A 57 -2.36 -16.04 7.95
CA ARG A 57 -3.57 -16.51 7.30
C ARG A 57 -3.30 -17.49 6.17
N VAL A 58 -2.19 -17.37 5.45
CA VAL A 58 -1.79 -18.34 4.41
C VAL A 58 -1.69 -19.74 5.02
N PHE A 59 -0.98 -19.89 6.13
CA PHE A 59 -0.83 -21.19 6.79
C PHE A 59 -2.15 -21.72 7.37
N THR A 60 -2.93 -20.86 8.02
CA THR A 60 -4.20 -21.29 8.64
C THR A 60 -5.33 -21.58 7.64
N ILE A 61 -5.19 -21.16 6.37
CA ILE A 61 -6.07 -21.61 5.28
C ILE A 61 -5.70 -23.03 4.84
N LEU A 62 -4.40 -23.35 4.81
CA LEU A 62 -3.92 -24.71 4.47
C LEU A 62 -4.23 -25.72 5.58
N ASP A 63 -3.95 -25.34 6.83
CA ASP A 63 -4.30 -26.15 8.01
C ASP A 63 -4.65 -25.23 9.19
N PRO A 64 -5.90 -25.25 9.67
CA PRO A 64 -6.35 -24.45 10.82
C PRO A 64 -5.59 -24.72 12.12
N ASN A 65 -4.90 -25.86 12.24
CA ASN A 65 -4.12 -26.22 13.42
C ASN A 65 -2.69 -25.64 13.40
N THR A 66 -2.27 -25.00 12.31
CA THR A 66 -0.98 -24.34 12.25
C THR A 66 -0.95 -23.11 13.15
N GLU A 67 0.05 -23.02 14.01
CA GLU A 67 0.25 -21.91 14.94
C GLU A 67 1.36 -20.99 14.42
N VAL A 68 1.11 -19.68 14.43
CA VAL A 68 2.13 -18.66 14.17
C VAL A 68 2.30 -17.83 15.44
N ILE A 69 3.46 -17.95 16.04
CA ILE A 69 3.84 -17.31 17.30
C ILE A 69 4.76 -16.14 16.97
N PHE A 70 4.23 -14.92 17.00
CA PHE A 70 5.02 -13.74 16.73
C PHE A 70 5.98 -13.43 17.88
N ALA A 71 7.19 -13.01 17.53
CA ALA A 71 8.22 -12.66 18.50
C ALA A 71 7.83 -11.44 19.34
N GLU A 72 8.44 -11.32 20.50
CA GLU A 72 8.32 -10.13 21.36
C GLU A 72 9.48 -9.17 21.10
N LYS A 73 9.16 -7.87 21.13
CA LYS A 73 10.11 -6.77 21.09
C LYS A 73 9.75 -5.78 22.19
N ASP A 74 10.69 -5.48 23.05
CA ASP A 74 10.51 -4.53 24.18
C ASP A 74 9.27 -4.86 25.07
N GLY A 75 9.03 -6.16 25.32
CA GLY A 75 7.90 -6.66 26.11
C GLY A 75 6.55 -6.61 25.41
N ASN A 76 6.50 -6.33 24.11
CA ASN A 76 5.31 -6.37 23.31
C ASN A 76 5.50 -7.29 22.11
N GLN A 77 4.40 -7.93 21.68
CA GLN A 77 4.41 -8.70 20.46
C GLN A 77 4.66 -7.79 19.25
N ILE A 78 5.53 -8.22 18.32
CA ILE A 78 5.79 -7.50 17.08
C ILE A 78 4.50 -7.33 16.27
N LYS A 79 4.33 -6.15 15.67
CA LYS A 79 3.14 -5.77 14.89
C LYS A 79 3.51 -5.04 13.60
N ASP A 80 2.56 -4.97 12.69
CA ASP A 80 2.70 -4.21 11.45
C ASP A 80 2.98 -2.73 11.75
N GLY A 81 3.98 -2.18 11.07
CA GLY A 81 4.50 -0.83 11.29
C GLY A 81 5.76 -0.78 12.16
N ASP A 82 6.14 -1.87 12.81
CA ASP A 82 7.38 -1.92 13.61
C ASP A 82 8.62 -1.97 12.71
N ALA A 83 9.67 -1.28 13.15
CA ALA A 83 10.99 -1.40 12.54
C ALA A 83 11.65 -2.73 12.94
N VAL A 84 12.21 -3.41 11.96
CA VAL A 84 12.94 -4.68 12.12
C VAL A 84 14.36 -4.53 11.61
N THR A 85 15.27 -5.37 12.12
CA THR A 85 16.68 -5.37 11.74
C THR A 85 17.10 -6.71 11.16
N ASN A 86 18.15 -6.69 10.34
CA ASN A 86 18.71 -7.91 9.76
C ASN A 86 19.09 -8.90 10.86
N GLY A 87 18.68 -10.16 10.70
CA GLY A 87 18.88 -11.25 11.66
C GLY A 87 17.82 -11.33 12.77
N GLN A 88 16.89 -10.38 12.85
CA GLN A 88 15.83 -10.41 13.86
C GLN A 88 14.86 -11.56 13.60
N VAL A 89 14.53 -12.33 14.65
CA VAL A 89 13.44 -13.31 14.65
C VAL A 89 12.12 -12.55 14.69
N LEU A 90 11.21 -12.88 13.76
CA LEU A 90 9.89 -12.25 13.64
C LEU A 90 8.78 -13.17 14.14
N ALA A 91 8.89 -14.47 13.91
CA ALA A 91 7.93 -15.47 14.36
C ALA A 91 8.52 -16.87 14.34
N THR A 92 7.85 -17.77 15.06
CA THR A 92 7.98 -19.22 14.89
C THR A 92 6.66 -19.77 14.36
N VAL A 93 6.71 -20.61 13.32
CA VAL A 93 5.54 -21.29 12.77
C VAL A 93 5.61 -22.76 13.11
N VAL A 94 4.56 -23.27 13.73
CA VAL A 94 4.48 -24.64 14.24
C VAL A 94 3.30 -25.36 13.60
N GLY A 95 3.52 -26.54 13.01
CA GLY A 95 2.46 -27.29 12.36
C GLY A 95 2.96 -28.53 11.62
N ASP A 96 2.13 -29.09 10.75
CA ASP A 96 2.54 -30.15 9.84
C ASP A 96 3.65 -29.65 8.89
N ILE A 97 4.81 -30.30 8.88
CA ILE A 97 5.96 -29.93 8.02
C ILE A 97 5.52 -29.78 6.55
N ARG A 98 4.57 -30.60 6.08
CA ARG A 98 4.05 -30.48 4.70
C ARG A 98 3.38 -29.12 4.45
N VAL A 99 2.60 -28.63 5.41
CA VAL A 99 1.95 -27.32 5.35
C VAL A 99 2.97 -26.21 5.44
N LEU A 100 3.98 -26.34 6.32
CA LEU A 100 5.05 -25.35 6.47
C LEU A 100 5.84 -25.19 5.16
N LEU A 101 6.16 -26.30 4.49
CA LEU A 101 6.88 -26.31 3.21
C LEU A 101 6.03 -25.74 2.06
N SER A 102 4.80 -26.23 1.91
CA SER A 102 3.93 -25.83 0.78
C SER A 102 3.40 -24.39 0.89
N GLY A 103 3.22 -23.87 2.11
CA GLY A 103 2.73 -22.50 2.35
C GLY A 103 3.82 -21.44 2.33
N GLU A 104 5.09 -21.81 2.46
CA GLU A 104 6.22 -20.92 2.64
C GLU A 104 6.27 -19.81 1.58
N ARG A 105 6.28 -20.18 0.30
CA ARG A 105 6.50 -19.20 -0.79
C ARG A 105 5.39 -18.19 -0.88
N THR A 106 4.14 -18.62 -0.87
CA THR A 106 2.98 -17.72 -0.91
C THR A 106 2.96 -16.80 0.32
N ALA A 107 3.21 -17.32 1.53
CA ALA A 107 3.25 -16.52 2.74
C ALA A 107 4.36 -15.45 2.69
N LEU A 108 5.58 -15.83 2.26
CA LEU A 108 6.69 -14.91 2.11
C LEU A 108 6.45 -13.87 1.01
N ASN A 109 5.85 -14.23 -0.11
CA ASN A 109 5.57 -13.30 -1.20
C ASN A 109 4.69 -12.13 -0.72
N TYR A 110 3.62 -12.42 0.03
CA TYR A 110 2.79 -11.37 0.65
C TYR A 110 3.57 -10.53 1.65
N LEU A 111 4.25 -11.17 2.59
CA LEU A 111 4.95 -10.47 3.67
C LEU A 111 6.10 -9.61 3.14
N GLN A 112 6.91 -10.12 2.22
CA GLN A 112 8.02 -9.42 1.59
C GLN A 112 7.53 -8.21 0.78
N ARG A 113 6.46 -8.39 -0.02
CA ARG A 113 5.86 -7.32 -0.81
C ARG A 113 5.29 -6.21 0.08
N MET A 114 4.49 -6.56 1.05
CA MET A 114 3.85 -5.60 1.96
C MET A 114 4.88 -4.87 2.81
N SER A 115 5.87 -5.58 3.34
CA SER A 115 6.95 -4.98 4.13
C SER A 115 7.86 -4.07 3.28
N GLY A 116 8.11 -4.44 2.03
CA GLY A 116 8.83 -3.59 1.09
C GLY A 116 8.12 -2.27 0.83
N ILE A 117 6.81 -2.30 0.60
CA ILE A 117 5.97 -1.11 0.44
C ILE A 117 5.97 -0.25 1.71
N ALA A 118 5.81 -0.88 2.88
CA ALA A 118 5.84 -0.17 4.16
C ALA A 118 7.20 0.51 4.40
N THR A 119 8.28 -0.19 4.10
CA THR A 119 9.66 0.33 4.22
C THR A 119 9.89 1.52 3.28
N TYR A 120 9.53 1.37 2.00
CA TYR A 120 9.67 2.45 1.02
C TYR A 120 8.82 3.66 1.41
N THR A 121 7.58 3.44 1.81
CA THR A 121 6.67 4.50 2.28
C THR A 121 7.24 5.21 3.50
N ASN A 122 7.77 4.49 4.48
CA ASN A 122 8.37 5.07 5.68
C ASN A 122 9.55 5.97 5.36
N ASN A 123 10.42 5.55 4.43
CA ASN A 123 11.56 6.36 3.97
C ASN A 123 11.11 7.66 3.31
N VAL A 124 10.04 7.65 2.52
CA VAL A 124 9.49 8.85 1.87
C VAL A 124 8.76 9.72 2.90
N ALA A 125 7.94 9.13 3.76
CA ALA A 125 7.20 9.84 4.81
C ALA A 125 8.14 10.55 5.80
N ALA A 126 9.31 9.99 6.07
CA ALA A 126 10.32 10.62 6.92
C ALA A 126 10.80 11.98 6.38
N LEU A 127 10.80 12.18 5.06
CA LEU A 127 11.18 13.44 4.42
C LEU A 127 10.11 14.55 4.63
N LEU A 128 8.89 14.16 4.96
CA LEU A 128 7.77 15.08 5.26
C LEU A 128 7.66 15.44 6.74
N LYS A 129 8.51 14.84 7.58
CA LYS A 129 8.44 15.04 9.03
C LYS A 129 8.65 16.51 9.39
N GLY A 130 7.74 17.06 10.20
CA GLY A 130 7.76 18.48 10.59
C GLY A 130 7.02 19.41 9.61
N THR A 131 6.45 18.89 8.54
CA THR A 131 5.54 19.62 7.63
C THR A 131 4.08 19.24 7.89
N ASN A 132 3.13 20.01 7.33
CA ASN A 132 1.71 19.68 7.36
C ASN A 132 1.27 18.83 6.15
N THR A 133 2.17 18.58 5.20
CA THR A 133 1.91 17.82 3.98
C THR A 133 1.76 16.33 4.27
N LYS A 134 0.73 15.70 3.72
CA LYS A 134 0.49 14.26 3.86
C LYS A 134 0.89 13.51 2.60
N LEU A 135 1.59 12.40 2.78
CA LEU A 135 1.93 11.47 1.71
C LEU A 135 0.74 10.56 1.41
N LEU A 136 0.34 10.48 0.13
CA LEU A 136 -0.74 9.63 -0.36
C LEU A 136 -0.22 8.56 -1.33
N ASP A 137 -0.87 7.40 -1.31
CA ASP A 137 -0.77 6.42 -2.40
C ASP A 137 -1.63 6.83 -3.61
N THR A 138 -1.74 5.92 -4.56
CA THR A 138 -2.57 6.07 -5.77
C THR A 138 -3.31 4.77 -6.08
N ARG A 139 -4.02 4.74 -7.23
CA ARG A 139 -4.58 3.51 -7.80
C ARG A 139 -3.59 2.71 -8.67
N LYS A 140 -2.33 3.15 -8.77
CA LYS A 140 -1.25 2.45 -9.49
C LYS A 140 -0.74 1.27 -8.66
N THR A 141 -1.64 0.32 -8.37
CA THR A 141 -1.38 -0.89 -7.59
C THR A 141 -1.32 -2.12 -8.49
N THR A 142 -0.65 -3.17 -8.04
CA THR A 142 -0.68 -4.48 -8.69
C THR A 142 -2.14 -4.98 -8.77
N PRO A 143 -2.62 -5.47 -9.92
CA PRO A 143 -3.96 -6.04 -10.02
C PRO A 143 -4.24 -7.06 -8.91
N CYS A 144 -5.43 -7.01 -8.34
CA CYS A 144 -5.88 -7.84 -7.21
C CYS A 144 -5.12 -7.67 -5.88
N MET A 145 -4.03 -6.89 -5.85
CA MET A 145 -3.22 -6.67 -4.64
C MET A 145 -3.55 -5.38 -3.88
N ARG A 146 -4.48 -4.55 -4.37
CA ARG A 146 -4.74 -3.20 -3.83
C ARG A 146 -5.05 -3.18 -2.34
N ILE A 147 -5.82 -4.14 -1.85
CA ILE A 147 -6.19 -4.22 -0.43
C ILE A 147 -4.96 -4.41 0.47
N PHE A 148 -3.97 -5.19 0.01
CA PHE A 148 -2.73 -5.45 0.72
C PHE A 148 -1.74 -4.28 0.58
N GLU A 149 -1.58 -3.75 -0.63
CA GLU A 149 -0.63 -2.67 -0.92
C GLU A 149 -1.02 -1.35 -0.24
N LYS A 150 -2.31 -0.96 -0.28
CA LYS A 150 -2.80 0.23 0.42
C LYS A 150 -2.74 0.09 1.95
N TYR A 151 -2.95 -1.10 2.48
CA TYR A 151 -2.72 -1.38 3.89
C TYR A 151 -1.24 -1.18 4.26
N ALA A 152 -0.32 -1.71 3.45
CA ALA A 152 1.12 -1.58 3.65
C ALA A 152 1.60 -0.12 3.63
N VAL A 153 1.04 0.71 2.74
CA VAL A 153 1.30 2.15 2.73
C VAL A 153 0.96 2.79 4.08
N ARG A 154 -0.19 2.47 4.66
CA ARG A 154 -0.56 2.98 6.00
C ARG A 154 0.37 2.47 7.08
N ALA A 155 0.74 1.20 7.05
CA ALA A 155 1.70 0.61 7.99
C ALA A 155 3.07 1.32 7.93
N GLY A 156 3.48 1.79 6.76
CA GLY A 156 4.69 2.59 6.55
C GLY A 156 4.58 4.07 6.94
N GLY A 157 3.40 4.53 7.39
CA GLY A 157 3.18 5.92 7.79
C GLY A 157 2.65 6.84 6.69
N GLY A 158 2.28 6.31 5.53
CA GLY A 158 1.56 7.03 4.48
C GLY A 158 0.04 7.04 4.72
N ASN A 159 -0.68 7.67 3.80
CA ASN A 159 -2.14 7.73 3.81
C ASN A 159 -2.69 7.18 2.50
N ASN A 160 -3.96 6.77 2.50
CA ASN A 160 -4.60 6.29 1.30
C ASN A 160 -5.33 7.41 0.56
N HIS A 161 -5.12 7.48 -0.75
CA HIS A 161 -6.01 8.14 -1.68
C HIS A 161 -7.24 7.25 -1.95
N ARG A 162 -8.21 7.70 -2.74
CA ARG A 162 -9.41 6.92 -3.08
C ARG A 162 -9.05 5.47 -3.43
N TYR A 163 -9.87 4.54 -2.90
CA TYR A 163 -9.62 3.11 -3.08
C TYR A 163 -9.93 2.64 -4.51
N ASN A 164 -11.05 3.11 -5.07
CA ASN A 164 -11.53 2.72 -6.39
C ASN A 164 -12.30 3.88 -7.07
N LEU A 165 -12.92 3.59 -8.21
CA LEU A 165 -13.65 4.60 -8.99
C LEU A 165 -14.98 5.04 -8.34
N SER A 166 -15.49 4.27 -7.37
CA SER A 166 -16.75 4.56 -6.67
C SER A 166 -16.56 5.35 -5.37
N ASP A 167 -15.31 5.58 -4.94
CA ASP A 167 -15.00 6.14 -3.63
C ASP A 167 -15.04 7.68 -3.63
N ALA A 168 -14.56 8.30 -4.70
CA ALA A 168 -14.57 9.75 -4.88
C ALA A 168 -14.46 10.14 -6.35
N VAL A 169 -14.92 11.36 -6.69
CA VAL A 169 -14.75 11.93 -8.02
C VAL A 169 -13.31 12.42 -8.19
N MET A 170 -12.69 12.05 -9.30
CA MET A 170 -11.43 12.61 -9.79
C MET A 170 -11.56 12.82 -11.30
N LEU A 171 -11.53 14.08 -11.71
CA LEU A 171 -11.61 14.51 -13.09
C LEU A 171 -10.19 14.68 -13.64
N LYS A 172 -9.88 13.90 -14.66
CA LYS A 172 -8.59 13.88 -15.36
C LYS A 172 -8.76 14.47 -16.75
N ASP A 173 -7.64 14.65 -17.46
CA ASP A 173 -7.56 15.14 -18.83
C ASP A 173 -8.70 14.64 -19.72
N ASN A 174 -8.82 13.33 -19.88
CA ASN A 174 -9.83 12.71 -20.72
C ASN A 174 -11.29 12.94 -20.23
N HIS A 175 -11.52 13.13 -18.94
CA HIS A 175 -12.85 13.51 -18.43
C HIS A 175 -13.18 14.97 -18.77
N ILE A 176 -12.20 15.84 -18.66
CA ILE A 176 -12.29 17.27 -18.96
C ILE A 176 -12.57 17.46 -20.44
N ASP A 177 -11.80 16.78 -21.30
CA ASP A 177 -12.00 16.81 -22.75
C ASP A 177 -13.38 16.30 -23.15
N ALA A 178 -13.80 15.16 -22.59
CA ALA A 178 -15.10 14.58 -22.87
C ALA A 178 -16.27 15.47 -22.43
N ALA A 179 -16.10 16.22 -21.33
CA ALA A 179 -17.11 17.17 -20.85
C ALA A 179 -17.13 18.50 -21.63
N GLY A 180 -15.99 18.87 -22.26
CA GLY A 180 -15.81 20.11 -22.99
C GLY A 180 -15.32 21.28 -22.12
N GLY A 181 -14.52 20.99 -21.08
CA GLY A 181 -13.84 21.97 -20.22
C GLY A 181 -13.92 21.64 -18.73
N VAL A 182 -13.04 22.28 -17.96
CA VAL A 182 -12.89 22.05 -16.52
C VAL A 182 -14.15 22.41 -15.74
N ALA A 183 -14.68 23.62 -15.94
CA ALA A 183 -15.86 24.09 -15.22
C ALA A 183 -17.09 23.23 -15.50
N LYS A 184 -17.27 22.82 -16.77
CA LYS A 184 -18.38 21.97 -17.16
C LYS A 184 -18.26 20.55 -16.56
N ALA A 185 -17.05 20.00 -16.55
CA ALA A 185 -16.80 18.69 -15.92
C ALA A 185 -17.10 18.72 -14.41
N ILE A 186 -16.69 19.79 -13.71
CA ILE A 186 -16.99 19.97 -12.28
C ILE A 186 -18.50 20.12 -12.05
N GLN A 187 -19.18 20.92 -12.85
CA GLN A 187 -20.63 21.10 -12.75
C GLN A 187 -21.36 19.76 -12.92
N MET A 188 -21.07 19.03 -13.99
CA MET A 188 -21.69 17.71 -14.24
C MET A 188 -21.41 16.72 -13.11
N ALA A 189 -20.18 16.71 -12.59
CA ALA A 189 -19.82 15.85 -11.45
C ALA A 189 -20.58 16.26 -10.18
N ARG A 190 -20.75 17.55 -9.92
CA ARG A 190 -21.50 18.07 -8.76
C ARG A 190 -22.99 17.73 -8.82
N GLU A 191 -23.59 17.75 -10.00
CA GLU A 191 -24.98 17.39 -10.23
C GLU A 191 -25.22 15.88 -10.07
N TYR A 192 -24.25 15.05 -10.46
CA TYR A 192 -24.36 13.59 -10.44
C TYR A 192 -23.98 12.96 -9.10
N ALA A 193 -22.91 13.41 -8.46
CA ALA A 193 -22.37 12.81 -7.25
C ALA A 193 -23.19 13.22 -6.01
N SER A 194 -23.16 12.37 -4.98
CA SER A 194 -23.73 12.72 -3.68
C SER A 194 -23.07 14.00 -3.13
N PHE A 195 -23.86 14.84 -2.44
CA PHE A 195 -23.39 16.12 -1.86
C PHE A 195 -22.19 15.98 -0.90
N VAL A 196 -21.99 14.79 -0.30
CA VAL A 196 -20.84 14.49 0.56
C VAL A 196 -19.59 14.10 -0.21
N CYS A 197 -19.70 13.84 -1.52
CA CYS A 197 -18.59 13.42 -2.35
C CYS A 197 -17.75 14.63 -2.74
N LYS A 198 -16.44 14.55 -2.47
CA LYS A 198 -15.49 15.55 -2.90
C LYS A 198 -15.15 15.39 -4.38
N ILE A 199 -14.94 16.53 -5.05
CA ILE A 199 -14.53 16.60 -6.44
C ILE A 199 -13.08 17.06 -6.48
N GLU A 200 -12.24 16.18 -6.98
CA GLU A 200 -10.85 16.45 -7.28
C GLU A 200 -10.65 16.63 -8.78
N VAL A 201 -9.82 17.61 -9.16
CA VAL A 201 -9.51 17.93 -10.55
C VAL A 201 -8.00 17.95 -10.75
N GLU A 202 -7.53 17.19 -11.73
CA GLU A 202 -6.15 17.21 -12.21
C GLU A 202 -5.95 18.39 -13.15
N THR A 203 -4.96 19.23 -12.88
CA THR A 203 -4.67 20.44 -13.65
C THR A 203 -3.20 20.46 -14.08
N GLU A 204 -2.92 20.87 -15.31
CA GLU A 204 -1.57 20.91 -15.90
C GLU A 204 -1.05 22.33 -16.15
N ASN A 205 -1.91 23.33 -15.98
CA ASN A 205 -1.55 24.75 -16.20
C ASN A 205 -2.40 25.68 -15.33
N LEU A 206 -1.99 26.96 -15.27
CA LEU A 206 -2.62 27.96 -14.41
C LEU A 206 -4.04 28.36 -14.85
N ASP A 207 -4.37 28.23 -16.12
CA ASP A 207 -5.72 28.55 -16.62
C ASP A 207 -6.72 27.47 -16.14
N MET A 208 -6.35 26.18 -16.20
CA MET A 208 -7.12 25.11 -15.61
C MET A 208 -7.29 25.29 -14.09
N VAL A 209 -6.24 25.73 -13.39
CA VAL A 209 -6.31 26.01 -11.95
C VAL A 209 -7.32 27.12 -11.65
N ARG A 210 -7.31 28.26 -12.40
CA ARG A 210 -8.29 29.34 -12.23
C ARG A 210 -9.71 28.83 -12.45
N GLU A 211 -9.93 28.12 -13.55
CA GLU A 211 -11.23 27.57 -13.89
C GLU A 211 -11.73 26.58 -12.83
N ALA A 212 -10.87 25.68 -12.30
CA ALA A 212 -11.19 24.73 -11.25
C ALA A 212 -11.57 25.43 -9.94
N VAL A 213 -10.84 26.48 -9.56
CA VAL A 213 -11.13 27.29 -8.37
C VAL A 213 -12.49 27.99 -8.51
N GLU A 214 -12.75 28.64 -9.65
CA GLU A 214 -14.00 29.36 -9.90
C GLU A 214 -15.21 28.41 -9.96
N ALA A 215 -15.04 27.21 -10.50
CA ALA A 215 -16.07 26.19 -10.54
C ALA A 215 -16.27 25.45 -9.20
N GLY A 216 -15.45 25.74 -8.17
CA GLY A 216 -15.61 25.20 -6.82
C GLY A 216 -15.16 23.75 -6.66
N ALA A 217 -14.02 23.37 -7.25
CA ALA A 217 -13.37 22.09 -6.96
C ALA A 217 -13.01 22.01 -5.47
N ASP A 218 -13.15 20.81 -4.87
CA ASP A 218 -12.78 20.58 -3.47
C ASP A 218 -11.27 20.34 -3.30
N ILE A 219 -10.65 19.69 -4.30
CA ILE A 219 -9.23 19.38 -4.35
C ILE A 219 -8.72 19.70 -5.75
N ILE A 220 -7.60 20.40 -5.83
CA ILE A 220 -6.92 20.69 -7.10
C ILE A 220 -5.56 20.00 -7.08
N MET A 221 -5.39 19.05 -8.00
CA MET A 221 -4.13 18.36 -8.21
C MET A 221 -3.29 19.11 -9.23
N LEU A 222 -2.07 19.44 -8.83
CA LEU A 222 -1.05 20.07 -9.67
C LEU A 222 -0.19 18.94 -10.26
N ASP A 223 -0.50 18.55 -11.50
CA ASP A 223 0.14 17.40 -12.14
C ASP A 223 1.31 17.84 -13.01
N ASN A 224 2.49 17.26 -12.77
CA ASN A 224 3.72 17.50 -13.52
C ASN A 224 4.10 18.99 -13.70
N MET A 225 3.72 19.87 -12.77
CA MET A 225 4.11 21.29 -12.78
C MET A 225 5.51 21.50 -12.20
N SER A 226 6.22 22.54 -12.66
CA SER A 226 7.46 22.99 -12.02
C SER A 226 7.17 23.61 -10.64
N PRO A 227 8.14 23.65 -9.71
CA PRO A 227 7.95 24.30 -8.41
C PRO A 227 7.49 25.75 -8.50
N GLU A 228 7.94 26.50 -9.52
CA GLU A 228 7.55 27.88 -9.76
C GLU A 228 6.07 27.98 -10.16
N LEU A 229 5.61 27.14 -11.09
CA LEU A 229 4.20 27.06 -11.47
C LEU A 229 3.32 26.60 -10.31
N MET A 230 3.77 25.64 -9.51
CA MET A 230 3.07 25.23 -8.29
C MET A 230 2.91 26.39 -7.31
N ALA A 231 3.95 27.19 -7.11
CA ALA A 231 3.89 28.35 -6.23
C ALA A 231 2.86 29.39 -6.69
N GLU A 232 2.75 29.61 -8.01
CA GLU A 232 1.71 30.47 -8.58
C GLU A 232 0.32 29.87 -8.47
N ALA A 233 0.17 28.57 -8.75
CA ALA A 233 -1.08 27.86 -8.60
C ALA A 233 -1.62 27.92 -7.16
N ILE A 234 -0.77 27.73 -6.17
CA ILE A 234 -1.12 27.80 -4.74
C ILE A 234 -1.63 29.20 -4.37
N LYS A 235 -0.99 30.27 -4.91
CA LYS A 235 -1.47 31.65 -4.72
C LYS A 235 -2.85 31.87 -5.36
N ILE A 236 -3.09 31.30 -6.54
CA ILE A 236 -4.38 31.39 -7.22
C ILE A 236 -5.45 30.66 -6.42
N ILE A 237 -5.13 29.48 -5.90
CA ILE A 237 -6.07 28.66 -5.09
C ILE A 237 -6.42 29.37 -3.78
N ASP A 238 -5.46 30.02 -3.14
CA ASP A 238 -5.63 30.88 -1.95
C ASP A 238 -6.53 30.24 -0.86
N GLY A 239 -6.30 28.97 -0.55
CA GLY A 239 -7.04 28.20 0.45
C GLY A 239 -8.49 27.86 0.10
N ARG A 240 -8.98 28.17 -1.10
CA ARG A 240 -10.35 27.89 -1.56
C ARG A 240 -10.58 26.40 -1.88
N ALA A 241 -9.49 25.66 -2.16
CA ALA A 241 -9.49 24.22 -2.35
C ALA A 241 -8.27 23.61 -1.65
N LYS A 242 -8.30 22.30 -1.40
CA LYS A 242 -7.12 21.55 -0.99
C LYS A 242 -6.19 21.39 -2.17
N THR A 243 -4.88 21.37 -1.90
CA THR A 243 -3.85 21.24 -2.93
C THR A 243 -3.21 19.86 -2.86
N GLU A 244 -3.11 19.19 -3.99
CA GLU A 244 -2.34 17.96 -4.15
C GLU A 244 -1.27 18.15 -5.21
N CYS A 245 -0.06 17.69 -4.95
CA CYS A 245 1.01 17.63 -5.93
C CYS A 245 1.23 16.18 -6.35
N SER A 246 1.21 15.92 -7.66
CA SER A 246 1.40 14.60 -8.27
C SER A 246 2.43 14.66 -9.40
N GLY A 247 2.96 13.48 -9.77
CA GLY A 247 3.93 13.33 -10.85
C GLY A 247 5.38 13.59 -10.42
N ASN A 248 6.25 12.68 -10.81
CA ASN A 248 7.70 12.75 -10.61
C ASN A 248 8.17 13.17 -9.19
N ILE A 249 7.45 12.74 -8.16
CA ILE A 249 7.83 12.99 -6.78
C ILE A 249 9.03 12.11 -6.43
N THR A 250 10.17 12.76 -6.20
CA THR A 250 11.44 12.13 -5.86
C THR A 250 11.95 12.63 -4.52
N LYS A 251 12.96 11.96 -3.98
CA LYS A 251 13.62 12.39 -2.74
C LYS A 251 14.26 13.79 -2.90
N GLU A 252 14.71 14.10 -4.11
CA GLU A 252 15.41 15.35 -4.44
C GLU A 252 14.48 16.55 -4.48
N ASN A 253 13.22 16.38 -4.90
CA ASN A 253 12.29 17.51 -5.07
C ASN A 253 11.22 17.60 -3.98
N ILE A 254 11.00 16.56 -3.19
CA ILE A 254 9.93 16.52 -2.19
C ILE A 254 10.07 17.64 -1.14
N GLU A 255 11.28 17.99 -0.74
CA GLU A 255 11.52 19.08 0.22
C GLU A 255 11.14 20.45 -0.38
N THR A 256 11.43 20.68 -1.66
CA THR A 256 11.07 21.92 -2.36
C THR A 256 9.55 22.02 -2.46
N ILE A 257 8.87 20.94 -2.84
CA ILE A 257 7.41 20.89 -2.97
C ILE A 257 6.73 21.13 -1.62
N THR A 258 7.22 20.53 -0.55
CA THR A 258 6.62 20.70 0.78
C THR A 258 6.80 22.11 1.34
N LYS A 259 7.89 22.79 1.00
CA LYS A 259 8.10 24.23 1.35
C LYS A 259 7.08 25.15 0.71
N LEU A 260 6.42 24.72 -0.38
CA LEU A 260 5.32 25.47 -0.99
C LEU A 260 4.02 25.40 -0.20
N GLY A 261 3.93 24.52 0.80
CA GLY A 261 2.75 24.40 1.67
C GLY A 261 1.58 23.64 1.07
N VAL A 262 1.84 22.70 0.15
CA VAL A 262 0.79 21.82 -0.39
C VAL A 262 0.21 20.92 0.72
N ASP A 263 -1.09 20.63 0.66
CA ASP A 263 -1.75 19.77 1.64
C ASP A 263 -1.36 18.30 1.46
N TYR A 264 -1.23 17.85 0.21
CA TYR A 264 -0.97 16.45 -0.15
C TYR A 264 0.11 16.31 -1.21
N VAL A 265 0.85 15.20 -1.10
CA VAL A 265 1.76 14.72 -2.15
C VAL A 265 1.41 13.28 -2.43
N SER A 266 1.06 12.94 -3.67
CA SER A 266 0.76 11.57 -4.07
C SER A 266 1.87 10.95 -4.92
N SER A 267 2.16 9.67 -4.66
CA SER A 267 3.18 8.93 -5.39
C SER A 267 2.74 7.50 -5.71
N GLY A 268 2.69 7.17 -6.99
CA GLY A 268 2.48 5.79 -7.45
C GLY A 268 3.67 4.88 -7.15
N ALA A 269 4.87 5.43 -6.99
CA ALA A 269 6.08 4.67 -6.71
C ALA A 269 6.01 3.92 -5.37
N LEU A 270 5.21 4.39 -4.41
CA LEU A 270 4.98 3.70 -3.13
C LEU A 270 4.53 2.25 -3.33
N THR A 271 3.78 1.99 -4.40
CA THR A 271 3.24 0.65 -4.70
C THR A 271 3.88 0.01 -5.92
N HIS A 272 4.02 0.70 -7.05
CA HIS A 272 4.51 0.06 -8.28
C HIS A 272 6.03 -0.07 -8.38
N SER A 273 6.82 0.69 -7.58
CA SER A 273 8.29 0.70 -7.64
C SER A 273 8.98 0.33 -6.33
N ALA A 274 8.23 0.06 -5.26
CA ALA A 274 8.81 -0.37 -4.00
C ALA A 274 9.46 -1.77 -4.16
N PRO A 275 10.75 -1.94 -3.79
CA PRO A 275 11.36 -3.26 -3.73
C PRO A 275 10.73 -4.09 -2.60
N ILE A 276 10.86 -5.40 -2.67
CA ILE A 276 10.50 -6.26 -1.54
C ILE A 276 11.49 -6.07 -0.38
N LEU A 277 11.04 -6.38 0.85
CA LEU A 277 11.92 -6.55 2.00
C LEU A 277 12.38 -8.01 2.06
N ASP A 278 13.69 -8.26 2.21
CA ASP A 278 14.20 -9.62 2.28
C ASP A 278 13.86 -10.25 3.65
N ILE A 279 13.06 -11.32 3.60
CA ILE A 279 12.57 -12.08 4.76
C ILE A 279 12.62 -13.57 4.37
N SER A 280 12.97 -14.46 5.28
CA SER A 280 13.02 -15.88 5.00
C SER A 280 12.55 -16.76 6.16
N LEU A 281 12.05 -17.95 5.83
CA LEU A 281 11.83 -19.04 6.76
C LEU A 281 13.10 -19.93 6.80
N LYS A 282 13.61 -20.22 7.99
CA LYS A 282 14.86 -20.98 8.22
C LYS A 282 14.72 -21.93 9.40
N HIS A 283 15.64 -22.86 9.48
CA HIS A 283 15.77 -23.78 10.62
C HIS A 283 14.55 -24.70 10.82
N LEU A 284 13.93 -25.13 9.69
CA LEU A 284 12.87 -26.13 9.77
C LEU A 284 13.40 -27.43 10.40
N HIS A 285 12.76 -27.89 11.43
CA HIS A 285 13.07 -29.17 12.06
C HIS A 285 11.82 -29.83 12.67
N PRO A 286 11.80 -31.18 12.73
CA PRO A 286 10.77 -31.89 13.45
C PRO A 286 10.81 -31.59 14.94
N ILE A 287 9.61 -31.58 15.56
CA ILE A 287 9.43 -31.51 17.01
C ILE A 287 8.56 -32.68 17.47
N ASP A 288 8.77 -33.14 18.70
CA ASP A 288 8.02 -34.24 19.30
C ASP A 288 6.62 -33.83 19.77
#